data_e877c24a2836440e0d8df2fb60a15b5c
#
_entry.id   e877c24a2836440e0d8df2fb60a15b5c
#
_cell.length_a   1.000
_cell.length_b   1.000
_cell.length_c   1.000
_cell.angle_alpha   90.00
_cell.angle_beta   90.00
_cell.angle_gamma   90.00
#
_symmetry.space_group_name_H-M   'P 1'
#
loop_
_entity.id
_entity.type
_entity.pdbx_description
1 polymer ?
#
loop_
_entity_poly.entity_id
_entity_poly.type
_entity_poly.pdbx_seq_one_letter_code
_entity_poly.pdbx_strand_id
1 'polypeptide(L)'
;MIKNNFPSSFVDRCIKLFFDRLFAEKRVVLTVPKRVISISLPFMGTDSLKIRSQLNQIVKTYFPACKLQVLFNSNSRLGSFFRFKDKMPLNARSLILYKFSCSGCNSAYLGKRKRHFLVRMSEHLGISLATGKNYTFNPKNVNNTAVLNHINYNKCGATFDNFRVIGSASNDYTLCLKESLLVQLYKFDLNKNVKSMPLKLFD
;
A
#
# COMPACT_ATOMS: atom_id res chain seq x y z
N MET A 1 -12.53 -23.24 25.55
CA MET A 1 -13.40 -23.55 24.39
C MET A 1 -14.88 -23.54 24.72
N ILE A 2 -15.30 -24.07 25.86
CA ILE A 2 -16.74 -24.09 26.27
C ILE A 2 -17.32 -22.69 26.47
N LYS A 3 -16.50 -21.69 26.84
CA LYS A 3 -16.92 -20.26 26.97
C LYS A 3 -17.26 -19.56 25.64
N ASN A 4 -16.96 -20.17 24.49
CA ASN A 4 -17.15 -19.58 23.18
C ASN A 4 -18.37 -20.14 22.43
N ASN A 5 -19.33 -20.75 23.14
CA ASN A 5 -20.56 -21.31 22.58
C ASN A 5 -20.39 -22.34 21.45
N PHE A 6 -19.24 -23.03 21.37
CA PHE A 6 -19.12 -24.15 20.45
C PHE A 6 -19.93 -25.35 20.97
N PRO A 7 -20.70 -26.04 20.10
CA PRO A 7 -21.41 -27.25 20.47
C PRO A 7 -20.47 -28.27 21.10
N SER A 8 -20.87 -28.91 22.22
CA SER A 8 -20.05 -29.92 22.90
C SER A 8 -19.61 -31.05 21.97
N SER A 9 -20.52 -31.53 21.11
CA SER A 9 -20.24 -32.53 20.09
C SER A 9 -19.13 -32.13 19.10
N PHE A 10 -18.99 -30.88 18.79
CA PHE A 10 -17.90 -30.37 17.96
C PHE A 10 -16.58 -30.41 18.73
N VAL A 11 -16.58 -29.99 20.00
CA VAL A 11 -15.40 -30.02 20.87
C VAL A 11 -14.91 -31.42 21.06
N ASP A 12 -15.81 -32.38 21.38
CA ASP A 12 -15.51 -33.80 21.58
C ASP A 12 -14.92 -34.43 20.31
N ARG A 13 -15.47 -34.09 19.14
CA ARG A 13 -14.93 -34.53 17.85
C ARG A 13 -13.51 -34.03 17.62
N CYS A 14 -13.23 -32.77 17.93
CA CYS A 14 -11.91 -32.17 17.78
C CYS A 14 -10.91 -32.84 18.74
N ILE A 15 -11.31 -33.08 19.98
CA ILE A 15 -10.50 -33.77 20.98
C ILE A 15 -10.18 -35.21 20.52
N LYS A 16 -11.20 -35.94 20.08
CA LYS A 16 -11.02 -37.31 19.57
C LYS A 16 -10.04 -37.35 18.39
N LEU A 17 -10.25 -36.49 17.38
CA LEU A 17 -9.35 -36.39 16.22
C LEU A 17 -7.91 -36.03 16.60
N PHE A 18 -7.74 -35.22 17.64
CA PHE A 18 -6.42 -34.85 18.14
C PHE A 18 -5.73 -36.07 18.78
N PHE A 19 -6.45 -36.82 19.65
CA PHE A 19 -5.91 -38.03 20.28
C PHE A 19 -5.66 -39.14 19.26
N ASP A 20 -6.58 -39.35 18.32
CA ASP A 20 -6.38 -40.35 17.24
C ASP A 20 -5.11 -40.04 16.42
N ARG A 21 -4.78 -38.78 16.22
CA ARG A 21 -3.54 -38.36 15.55
C ARG A 21 -2.29 -38.55 16.41
N LEU A 22 -2.40 -38.29 17.73
CA LEU A 22 -1.29 -38.43 18.68
C LEU A 22 -0.90 -39.89 18.88
N PHE A 23 -1.89 -40.77 18.97
CA PHE A 23 -1.69 -42.20 19.25
C PHE A 23 -1.71 -43.05 17.98
N ALA A 24 -1.95 -42.48 16.80
CA ALA A 24 -1.77 -43.21 15.57
C ALA A 24 -0.31 -43.65 15.44
N GLU A 25 -0.07 -44.95 15.54
CA GLU A 25 1.23 -45.52 15.22
C GLU A 25 1.66 -45.02 13.84
N LYS A 26 2.77 -44.30 13.76
CA LYS A 26 3.38 -43.91 12.51
C LYS A 26 3.87 -45.18 11.81
N ARG A 27 2.97 -45.85 11.06
CA ARG A 27 3.41 -46.84 10.09
C ARG A 27 4.33 -46.12 9.13
N VAL A 28 5.62 -46.30 9.28
CA VAL A 28 6.62 -45.85 8.33
C VAL A 28 6.44 -46.72 7.09
N VAL A 29 5.50 -46.33 6.25
CA VAL A 29 5.44 -46.82 4.89
C VAL A 29 6.65 -46.21 4.20
N LEU A 30 7.68 -46.99 3.96
CA LEU A 30 8.82 -46.61 3.11
C LEU A 30 8.28 -46.41 1.68
N THR A 31 7.60 -45.32 1.44
CA THR A 31 7.19 -44.89 0.10
C THR A 31 8.40 -44.23 -0.55
N VAL A 32 8.86 -44.81 -1.64
CA VAL A 32 9.82 -44.17 -2.53
C VAL A 32 9.33 -42.74 -2.78
N PRO A 33 10.18 -41.69 -2.57
CA PRO A 33 9.74 -40.33 -2.69
C PRO A 33 9.30 -40.08 -4.13
N LYS A 34 7.98 -39.93 -4.34
CA LYS A 34 7.43 -39.62 -5.66
C LYS A 34 7.86 -38.20 -6.02
N ARG A 35 8.37 -38.04 -7.25
CA ARG A 35 8.70 -36.72 -7.77
C ARG A 35 7.44 -35.84 -7.77
N VAL A 36 7.48 -34.70 -7.07
CA VAL A 36 6.32 -33.80 -6.95
C VAL A 36 6.39 -32.77 -8.08
N ILE A 37 5.32 -32.70 -8.89
CA ILE A 37 5.11 -31.66 -9.89
C ILE A 37 4.09 -30.69 -9.31
N SER A 38 4.48 -29.42 -9.12
CA SER A 38 3.59 -28.37 -8.61
C SER A 38 3.15 -27.45 -9.73
N ILE A 39 1.83 -27.22 -9.85
CA ILE A 39 1.26 -26.25 -10.77
C ILE A 39 0.37 -25.29 -10.00
N SER A 40 0.36 -24.02 -10.42
CA SER A 40 -0.46 -22.96 -9.84
C SER A 40 -1.51 -22.50 -10.83
N LEU A 41 -2.78 -22.53 -10.43
CA LEU A 41 -3.93 -22.15 -11.25
C LEU A 41 -4.79 -21.12 -10.51
N PRO A 42 -5.54 -20.28 -11.24
CA PRO A 42 -6.54 -19.40 -10.61
C PRO A 42 -7.69 -20.23 -10.04
N PHE A 43 -8.22 -19.82 -8.89
CA PHE A 43 -9.41 -20.44 -8.31
C PHE A 43 -10.69 -19.90 -8.99
N MET A 44 -11.45 -20.77 -9.60
CA MET A 44 -12.70 -20.49 -10.31
C MET A 44 -13.90 -21.25 -9.72
N GLY A 45 -13.96 -21.35 -8.39
CA GLY A 45 -15.06 -22.04 -7.71
C GLY A 45 -15.01 -23.57 -7.87
N THR A 46 -16.15 -24.18 -8.01
CA THR A 46 -16.31 -25.65 -8.10
C THR A 46 -15.60 -26.28 -9.29
N ASP A 47 -15.46 -25.56 -10.40
CA ASP A 47 -14.78 -26.06 -11.59
C ASP A 47 -13.28 -26.27 -11.37
N SER A 48 -12.67 -25.50 -10.48
CA SER A 48 -11.28 -25.73 -10.05
C SER A 48 -11.07 -27.13 -9.46
N LEU A 49 -12.05 -27.63 -8.72
CA LEU A 49 -11.98 -28.98 -8.14
C LEU A 49 -12.09 -30.05 -9.22
N LYS A 50 -12.94 -29.86 -10.25
CA LYS A 50 -13.06 -30.76 -11.39
C LYS A 50 -11.74 -30.80 -12.18
N ILE A 51 -11.17 -29.64 -12.50
CA ILE A 51 -9.86 -29.52 -13.16
C ILE A 51 -8.78 -30.24 -12.39
N ARG A 52 -8.70 -30.04 -11.06
CA ARG A 52 -7.75 -30.76 -10.18
C ARG A 52 -7.91 -32.27 -10.29
N SER A 53 -9.15 -32.77 -10.28
CA SER A 53 -9.43 -34.19 -10.38
C SER A 53 -8.96 -34.77 -11.72
N GLN A 54 -9.30 -34.11 -12.82
CA GLN A 54 -8.90 -34.52 -14.17
C GLN A 54 -7.38 -34.51 -14.35
N LEU A 55 -6.70 -33.47 -13.91
CA LEU A 55 -5.25 -33.36 -13.96
C LEU A 55 -4.56 -34.47 -13.15
N ASN A 56 -5.08 -34.76 -11.94
CA ASN A 56 -4.56 -35.85 -11.13
C ASN A 56 -4.75 -37.21 -11.81
N GLN A 57 -5.86 -37.44 -12.49
CA GLN A 57 -6.12 -38.66 -13.23
C GLN A 57 -5.15 -38.82 -14.40
N ILE A 58 -4.93 -37.76 -15.18
CA ILE A 58 -3.96 -37.75 -16.30
C ILE A 58 -2.56 -38.06 -15.77
N VAL A 59 -2.11 -37.38 -14.73
CA VAL A 59 -0.76 -37.61 -14.16
C VAL A 59 -0.62 -39.02 -13.61
N LYS A 60 -1.64 -39.58 -12.98
CA LYS A 60 -1.60 -40.99 -12.52
C LYS A 60 -1.47 -41.98 -13.66
N THR A 61 -2.16 -41.72 -14.79
CA THR A 61 -2.16 -42.63 -15.95
C THR A 61 -0.83 -42.59 -16.68
N TYR A 62 -0.31 -41.40 -16.96
CA TYR A 62 0.88 -41.25 -17.82
C TYR A 62 2.19 -41.16 -17.05
N PHE A 63 2.15 -40.74 -15.77
CA PHE A 63 3.33 -40.52 -14.94
C PHE A 63 3.15 -41.10 -13.53
N PRO A 64 3.03 -42.43 -13.38
CA PRO A 64 2.72 -43.06 -12.08
C PRO A 64 3.78 -42.81 -10.99
N ALA A 65 5.02 -42.53 -11.40
CA ALA A 65 6.11 -42.16 -10.50
C ALA A 65 6.05 -40.73 -9.98
N CYS A 66 5.14 -39.92 -10.50
CA CYS A 66 4.99 -38.52 -10.11
C CYS A 66 3.73 -38.30 -9.26
N LYS A 67 3.79 -37.26 -8.40
CA LYS A 67 2.64 -36.75 -7.65
C LYS A 67 2.35 -35.34 -8.09
N LEU A 68 1.15 -35.08 -8.58
CA LEU A 68 0.73 -33.72 -8.93
C LEU A 68 0.21 -32.98 -7.70
N GLN A 69 0.71 -31.77 -7.49
CA GLN A 69 0.22 -30.83 -6.50
C GLN A 69 -0.34 -29.61 -7.21
N VAL A 70 -1.67 -29.47 -7.22
CA VAL A 70 -2.35 -28.30 -7.78
C VAL A 70 -2.60 -27.29 -6.68
N LEU A 71 -2.01 -26.11 -6.83
CA LEU A 71 -2.19 -24.97 -5.94
C LEU A 71 -3.15 -23.98 -6.61
N PHE A 72 -4.18 -23.57 -5.88
CA PHE A 72 -5.11 -22.54 -6.38
C PHE A 72 -4.82 -21.19 -5.77
N ASN A 73 -4.64 -20.19 -6.63
CA ASN A 73 -4.46 -18.80 -6.22
C ASN A 73 -5.81 -18.09 -6.31
N SER A 74 -6.21 -17.44 -5.22
CA SER A 74 -7.34 -16.52 -5.20
C SER A 74 -6.82 -15.09 -5.24
N ASN A 75 -7.31 -14.29 -6.18
CA ASN A 75 -7.04 -12.86 -6.23
C ASN A 75 -7.77 -12.09 -5.12
N SER A 76 -8.80 -12.70 -4.53
CA SER A 76 -9.58 -12.12 -3.44
C SER A 76 -9.14 -12.70 -2.11
N ARG A 77 -8.55 -11.86 -1.26
CA ARG A 77 -8.27 -12.21 0.13
C ARG A 77 -9.46 -11.83 0.99
N LEU A 78 -9.84 -12.68 1.96
CA LEU A 78 -10.90 -12.35 2.92
C LEU A 78 -10.69 -10.97 3.55
N GLY A 79 -9.45 -10.59 3.86
CA GLY A 79 -9.12 -9.26 4.36
C GLY A 79 -9.46 -8.10 3.42
N SER A 80 -9.70 -8.34 2.11
CA SER A 80 -10.12 -7.28 1.19
C SER A 80 -11.59 -6.89 1.36
N PHE A 81 -12.42 -7.77 1.93
CA PHE A 81 -13.84 -7.51 2.21
C PHE A 81 -14.06 -6.78 3.53
N PHE A 82 -13.07 -6.77 4.41
CA PHE A 82 -13.17 -6.15 5.71
C PHE A 82 -12.25 -4.94 5.80
N ARG A 83 -12.81 -3.80 6.17
CA ARG A 83 -12.03 -2.61 6.52
C ARG A 83 -11.75 -2.64 8.01
N PHE A 84 -10.61 -3.20 8.39
CA PHE A 84 -10.23 -3.33 9.81
C PHE A 84 -9.69 -2.04 10.44
N LYS A 85 -9.44 -1.02 9.64
CA LYS A 85 -8.88 0.24 10.13
C LYS A 85 -9.67 1.42 9.56
N ASP A 86 -9.85 2.42 10.39
CA ASP A 86 -10.41 3.69 9.97
C ASP A 86 -9.53 4.33 8.88
N LYS A 87 -10.16 5.07 7.99
CA LYS A 87 -9.43 5.82 6.98
C LYS A 87 -8.57 6.88 7.66
N MET A 88 -7.26 6.81 7.47
CA MET A 88 -6.36 7.84 7.95
C MET A 88 -6.78 9.21 7.38
N PRO A 89 -6.96 10.23 8.23
CA PRO A 89 -7.30 11.58 7.78
C PRO A 89 -6.22 12.12 6.83
N LEU A 90 -6.61 12.98 5.89
CA LEU A 90 -5.71 13.46 4.83
C LEU A 90 -4.44 14.12 5.37
N ASN A 91 -4.57 14.90 6.43
CA ASN A 91 -3.47 15.62 7.09
C ASN A 91 -2.44 14.71 7.78
N ALA A 92 -2.85 13.51 8.19
CA ALA A 92 -1.96 12.51 8.80
C ALA A 92 -1.30 11.55 7.79
N ARG A 93 -1.68 11.63 6.51
CA ARG A 93 -1.12 10.75 5.48
C ARG A 93 0.35 11.05 5.20
N SER A 94 1.07 9.99 4.85
CA SER A 94 2.46 9.99 4.40
C SER A 94 2.56 9.46 2.96
N LEU A 95 3.73 9.59 2.35
CA LEU A 95 4.01 9.17 0.97
C LEU A 95 3.01 9.73 -0.03
N ILE A 96 2.75 11.03 0.05
CA ILE A 96 1.76 11.73 -0.77
C ILE A 96 2.39 12.77 -1.68
N LEU A 97 1.66 13.03 -2.77
CA LEU A 97 1.82 14.19 -3.63
C LEU A 97 0.70 15.18 -3.35
N TYR A 98 1.04 16.43 -3.21
CA TYR A 98 0.09 17.49 -2.94
C TYR A 98 0.31 18.68 -3.85
N LYS A 99 -0.77 19.37 -4.15
CA LYS A 99 -0.80 20.63 -4.86
C LYS A 99 -1.19 21.73 -3.89
N PHE A 100 -0.45 22.82 -3.89
CA PHE A 100 -0.86 24.11 -3.35
C PHE A 100 -1.38 24.96 -4.48
N SER A 101 -2.49 25.67 -4.27
CA SER A 101 -3.05 26.66 -5.20
C SER A 101 -3.33 27.94 -4.44
N CYS A 102 -2.68 29.02 -4.85
CA CYS A 102 -2.88 30.32 -4.22
C CYS A 102 -4.26 30.88 -4.59
N SER A 103 -5.03 31.32 -3.60
CA SER A 103 -6.35 31.95 -3.83
C SER A 103 -6.27 33.34 -4.40
N GLY A 104 -5.15 34.06 -4.19
CA GLY A 104 -5.00 35.46 -4.62
C GLY A 104 -4.50 35.64 -6.05
N CYS A 105 -3.69 34.71 -6.58
CA CYS A 105 -3.04 34.87 -7.90
C CYS A 105 -3.02 33.62 -8.75
N ASN A 106 -3.71 32.56 -8.36
CA ASN A 106 -3.76 31.24 -9.02
C ASN A 106 -2.42 30.53 -9.22
N SER A 107 -1.31 31.07 -8.69
CA SER A 107 -0.01 30.39 -8.74
C SER A 107 -0.08 29.06 -8.02
N ALA A 108 0.58 28.05 -8.55
CA ALA A 108 0.51 26.70 -8.04
C ALA A 108 1.90 26.13 -7.76
N TYR A 109 1.93 25.22 -6.77
CA TYR A 109 3.11 24.45 -6.39
C TYR A 109 2.74 22.98 -6.27
N LEU A 110 3.59 22.11 -6.78
CA LEU A 110 3.52 20.68 -6.57
C LEU A 110 4.66 20.22 -5.65
N GLY A 111 4.34 19.42 -4.68
CA GLY A 111 5.34 18.86 -3.77
C GLY A 111 5.03 17.45 -3.35
N LYS A 112 6.04 16.80 -2.77
CA LYS A 112 5.92 15.49 -2.15
C LYS A 112 6.23 15.54 -0.67
N ARG A 113 5.69 14.58 0.08
CA ARG A 113 6.00 14.41 1.50
C ARG A 113 6.03 12.94 1.88
N LYS A 114 7.14 12.52 2.52
CA LYS A 114 7.32 11.17 3.09
C LYS A 114 6.62 10.99 4.43
N ARG A 115 6.63 12.05 5.25
CA ARG A 115 6.07 12.07 6.62
C ARG A 115 4.67 12.68 6.61
N HIS A 116 4.11 12.92 7.80
CA HIS A 116 2.79 13.52 7.94
C HIS A 116 2.63 14.81 7.16
N PHE A 117 1.53 14.91 6.43
CA PHE A 117 1.26 16.03 5.55
C PHE A 117 1.07 17.35 6.31
N LEU A 118 0.43 17.29 7.49
CA LEU A 118 0.21 18.47 8.34
C LEU A 118 1.49 19.23 8.63
N VAL A 119 2.60 18.52 8.91
CA VAL A 119 3.91 19.13 9.17
C VAL A 119 4.37 19.94 7.94
N ARG A 120 4.16 19.43 6.73
CA ARG A 120 4.58 20.13 5.52
C ARG A 120 3.72 21.34 5.21
N MET A 121 2.42 21.23 5.41
CA MET A 121 1.51 22.38 5.28
C MET A 121 1.90 23.50 6.23
N SER A 122 2.18 23.17 7.51
CA SER A 122 2.62 24.15 8.52
C SER A 122 3.94 24.82 8.13
N GLU A 123 4.93 24.06 7.63
CA GLU A 123 6.19 24.59 7.11
C GLU A 123 5.95 25.60 5.97
N HIS A 124 5.01 25.30 5.06
CA HIS A 124 4.66 26.18 3.96
C HIS A 124 3.92 27.46 4.39
N LEU A 125 3.11 27.35 5.43
CA LEU A 125 2.37 28.48 5.97
C LEU A 125 3.18 29.30 6.99
N GLY A 126 4.35 28.80 7.38
CA GLY A 126 5.18 29.46 8.41
C GLY A 126 4.58 29.34 9.80
N ILE A 127 3.85 28.26 10.09
CA ILE A 127 3.17 28.06 11.38
C ILE A 127 3.92 26.98 12.17
N SER A 128 4.19 27.25 13.46
CA SER A 128 4.71 26.26 14.38
C SER A 128 3.59 25.34 14.87
N LEU A 129 3.72 24.03 14.61
CA LEU A 129 2.76 23.04 15.11
C LEU A 129 2.73 22.94 16.65
N ALA A 130 3.87 23.22 17.30
CA ALA A 130 3.96 23.12 18.75
C ALA A 130 3.26 24.28 19.47
N THR A 131 3.32 25.48 18.89
CA THR A 131 2.82 26.71 19.54
C THR A 131 1.60 27.32 18.85
N GLY A 132 1.29 26.87 17.63
CA GLY A 132 0.25 27.46 16.78
C GLY A 132 0.56 28.87 16.27
N LYS A 133 1.73 29.42 16.60
CA LYS A 133 2.13 30.79 16.24
C LYS A 133 2.83 30.83 14.89
N ASN A 134 2.70 31.94 14.19
CA ASN A 134 3.45 32.18 12.96
C ASN A 134 4.93 32.40 13.26
N TYR A 135 5.81 31.85 12.43
CA TYR A 135 7.23 32.17 12.47
C TYR A 135 7.47 33.59 11.97
N THR A 136 8.46 34.27 12.54
CA THR A 136 8.95 35.52 11.98
C THR A 136 9.59 35.22 10.63
N PHE A 137 9.02 35.76 9.56
CA PHE A 137 9.56 35.56 8.21
C PHE A 137 10.89 36.33 8.08
N ASN A 138 11.95 35.60 7.73
CA ASN A 138 13.25 36.19 7.37
C ASN A 138 13.55 35.91 5.91
N PRO A 139 13.57 36.93 5.03
CA PRO A 139 13.82 36.75 3.60
C PRO A 139 15.16 36.07 3.27
N LYS A 140 16.15 36.24 4.14
CA LYS A 140 17.51 35.67 3.96
C LYS A 140 17.62 34.21 4.36
N ASN A 141 16.56 33.63 4.93
CA ASN A 141 16.59 32.24 5.35
C ASN A 141 16.49 31.30 4.13
N VAL A 142 17.57 30.59 3.85
CA VAL A 142 17.69 29.63 2.74
C VAL A 142 16.69 28.46 2.88
N ASN A 143 16.21 28.19 4.08
CA ASN A 143 15.27 27.10 4.36
C ASN A 143 13.81 27.45 4.10
N ASN A 144 13.53 28.70 3.69
CA ASN A 144 12.16 29.09 3.34
C ASN A 144 11.66 28.27 2.14
N THR A 145 10.41 27.79 2.24
CA THR A 145 9.79 27.06 1.14
C THR A 145 9.35 28.02 0.03
N ALA A 146 9.27 27.54 -1.20
CA ALA A 146 8.80 28.35 -2.32
C ALA A 146 7.40 28.94 -2.07
N VAL A 147 6.51 28.17 -1.43
CA VAL A 147 5.16 28.62 -1.05
C VAL A 147 5.23 29.71 0.02
N LEU A 148 6.05 29.55 1.07
CA LEU A 148 6.22 30.55 2.12
C LEU A 148 6.75 31.87 1.56
N ASN A 149 7.76 31.80 0.70
CA ASN A 149 8.29 32.97 0.01
C ASN A 149 7.21 33.67 -0.83
N HIS A 150 6.45 32.88 -1.62
CA HIS A 150 5.37 33.41 -2.44
C HIS A 150 4.31 34.17 -1.61
N ILE A 151 3.87 33.57 -0.50
CA ILE A 151 2.86 34.16 0.40
C ILE A 151 3.35 35.53 0.94
N ASN A 152 4.61 35.57 1.40
CA ASN A 152 5.15 36.77 2.04
C ASN A 152 5.49 37.88 1.04
N TYR A 153 6.10 37.53 -0.13
CA TYR A 153 6.44 38.54 -1.13
C TYR A 153 5.22 39.11 -1.83
N ASN A 154 4.23 38.29 -2.17
CA ASN A 154 3.05 38.72 -2.88
C ASN A 154 1.90 39.13 -1.95
N LYS A 155 2.11 39.08 -0.63
CA LYS A 155 1.09 39.35 0.40
C LYS A 155 -0.21 38.56 0.18
N CYS A 156 -0.12 37.36 -0.38
CA CYS A 156 -1.26 36.49 -0.61
C CYS A 156 -1.64 35.78 0.69
N GLY A 157 -2.93 35.77 1.02
CA GLY A 157 -3.45 34.91 2.12
C GLY A 157 -3.40 33.44 1.70
N ALA A 158 -2.99 32.56 2.61
CA ALA A 158 -3.06 31.12 2.41
C ALA A 158 -3.46 30.40 3.70
N THR A 159 -4.27 29.38 3.55
CA THR A 159 -4.78 28.53 4.62
C THR A 159 -4.49 27.05 4.31
N PHE A 160 -4.83 26.17 5.23
CA PHE A 160 -4.71 24.71 5.00
C PHE A 160 -5.56 24.24 3.82
N ASP A 161 -6.68 24.92 3.52
CA ASP A 161 -7.59 24.58 2.42
C ASP A 161 -6.99 24.79 1.03
N ASN A 162 -5.93 25.61 0.93
CA ASN A 162 -5.18 25.81 -0.31
C ASN A 162 -4.37 24.57 -0.72
N PHE A 163 -4.28 23.57 0.14
CA PHE A 163 -3.52 22.35 -0.11
C PHE A 163 -4.44 21.17 -0.42
N ARG A 164 -4.18 20.51 -1.52
CA ARG A 164 -4.93 19.30 -1.93
C ARG A 164 -4.00 18.14 -2.20
N VAL A 165 -4.33 16.97 -1.64
CA VAL A 165 -3.63 15.72 -1.98
C VAL A 165 -4.10 15.26 -3.36
N ILE A 166 -3.17 15.08 -4.29
CA ILE A 166 -3.44 14.68 -5.67
C ILE A 166 -3.02 13.24 -5.96
N GLY A 167 -2.21 12.63 -5.09
CA GLY A 167 -1.79 11.26 -5.27
C GLY A 167 -1.02 10.72 -4.08
N SER A 168 -0.72 9.44 -4.14
CA SER A 168 0.10 8.73 -3.15
C SER A 168 0.99 7.71 -3.84
N ALA A 169 1.98 7.19 -3.11
CA ALA A 169 2.87 6.15 -3.57
C ALA A 169 3.08 5.10 -2.46
N SER A 170 3.53 3.92 -2.84
CA SER A 170 3.87 2.84 -1.91
C SER A 170 5.27 3.02 -1.29
N ASN A 171 6.15 3.74 -1.97
CA ASN A 171 7.52 4.01 -1.55
C ASN A 171 8.02 5.37 -2.06
N ASP A 172 9.17 5.79 -1.54
CA ASP A 172 9.76 7.09 -1.87
C ASP A 172 10.22 7.20 -3.32
N TYR A 173 10.76 6.13 -3.88
CA TYR A 173 11.20 6.13 -5.27
C TYR A 173 10.05 6.39 -6.23
N THR A 174 8.96 5.65 -6.08
CA THR A 174 7.73 5.87 -6.87
C THR A 174 7.15 7.26 -6.64
N LEU A 175 7.26 7.79 -5.42
CA LEU A 175 6.83 9.14 -5.09
C LEU A 175 7.66 10.19 -5.82
N CYS A 176 8.99 10.01 -5.87
CA CYS A 176 9.90 10.88 -6.62
C CYS A 176 9.61 10.87 -8.12
N LEU A 177 9.41 9.69 -8.70
CA LEU A 177 9.07 9.55 -10.11
C LEU A 177 7.76 10.26 -10.46
N LYS A 178 6.71 10.05 -9.67
CA LYS A 178 5.41 10.71 -9.87
C LYS A 178 5.53 12.24 -9.75
N GLU A 179 6.26 12.74 -8.76
CA GLU A 179 6.50 14.19 -8.62
C GLU A 179 7.18 14.75 -9.85
N SER A 180 8.30 14.13 -10.29
CA SER A 180 9.06 14.60 -11.45
C SER A 180 8.24 14.61 -12.73
N LEU A 181 7.45 13.56 -12.98
CA LEU A 181 6.53 13.49 -14.12
C LEU A 181 5.50 14.62 -14.10
N LEU A 182 4.85 14.83 -12.95
CA LEU A 182 3.81 15.85 -12.83
C LEU A 182 4.38 17.28 -12.92
N VAL A 183 5.57 17.54 -12.36
CA VAL A 183 6.26 18.82 -12.47
C VAL A 183 6.62 19.12 -13.93
N GLN A 184 7.11 18.14 -14.67
CA GLN A 184 7.44 18.31 -16.09
C GLN A 184 6.19 18.50 -16.95
N LEU A 185 5.12 17.76 -16.66
CA LEU A 185 3.88 17.82 -17.42
C LEU A 185 3.14 19.15 -17.24
N TYR A 186 3.01 19.61 -16.00
CA TYR A 186 2.16 20.77 -15.67
C TYR A 186 2.90 22.08 -15.49
N LYS A 187 4.24 22.09 -15.41
CA LYS A 187 5.12 23.27 -15.30
C LYS A 187 4.61 24.32 -14.31
N PHE A 188 4.39 23.91 -13.07
CA PHE A 188 3.87 24.79 -12.01
C PHE A 188 4.78 25.98 -11.74
N ASP A 189 4.20 27.18 -11.58
CA ASP A 189 4.93 28.46 -11.48
C ASP A 189 5.91 28.53 -10.32
N LEU A 190 5.57 27.92 -9.18
CA LEU A 190 6.37 27.95 -7.97
C LEU A 190 7.42 26.83 -7.89
N ASN A 191 7.48 25.93 -8.87
CA ASN A 191 8.42 24.82 -8.91
C ASN A 191 9.76 25.14 -9.58
N LYS A 192 10.12 26.41 -9.73
CA LYS A 192 11.31 26.86 -10.49
C LYS A 192 12.64 26.25 -10.03
N ASN A 193 12.77 25.90 -8.73
CA ASN A 193 14.01 25.39 -8.14
C ASN A 193 13.88 23.96 -7.63
N VAL A 194 12.91 23.19 -8.09
CA VAL A 194 12.78 21.80 -7.68
C VAL A 194 13.88 20.99 -8.36
N LYS A 195 14.76 20.41 -7.57
CA LYS A 195 15.67 19.33 -8.00
C LYS A 195 14.83 18.08 -8.26
N SER A 196 14.00 18.14 -9.31
CA SER A 196 13.29 16.96 -9.79
C SER A 196 14.33 16.00 -10.38
N MET A 197 14.11 14.72 -10.17
CA MET A 197 14.94 13.68 -10.79
C MET A 197 14.83 13.86 -12.31
N PRO A 198 15.95 14.04 -13.04
CA PRO A 198 15.87 14.13 -14.49
C PRO A 198 15.37 12.79 -15.03
N LEU A 199 14.15 12.77 -15.49
CA LEU A 199 13.58 11.60 -16.15
C LEU A 199 13.98 11.66 -17.62
N LYS A 200 15.01 10.92 -17.97
CA LYS A 200 15.27 10.53 -19.35
C LYS A 200 14.34 9.36 -19.66
N LEU A 201 13.19 9.66 -20.24
CA LEU A 201 12.21 8.62 -20.55
C LEU A 201 12.52 7.92 -21.87
N PHE A 202 13.16 8.62 -22.81
CA PHE A 202 13.68 8.07 -24.07
C PHE A 202 14.79 9.01 -24.56
N ASP A 203 15.86 8.45 -25.07
CA ASP A 203 16.82 9.15 -25.96
C ASP A 203 16.34 8.97 -27.41
#